data_4d9f85c49654934befdc20406292dc32
#
_entry.id   4d9f85c49654934befdc20406292dc32
#
_cell.length_a   1.000
_cell.length_b   1.000
_cell.length_c   1.000
_cell.angle_alpha   90.00
_cell.angle_beta   90.00
_cell.angle_gamma   90.00
#
_symmetry.space_group_name_H-M   'P 1'
#
loop_
_entity.id
_entity.type
_entity.pdbx_description
1 polymer ?
#
loop_
_entity_poly.entity_id
_entity_poly.type
_entity_poly.pdbx_seq_one_letter_code
_entity_poly.pdbx_strand_id
1 'polypeptide(L)'
;MKLKSLIFVLLMALAALALGEDKDRKTSNLKFTVVKEQNGKPVRNAAIVLHPVDKHGWQAKGGIELKTDSEGKTFIDGIPFGKMRIQVIAPHFQTYGDDYDVNQAEMELTIKLKPPQEQYSIYK
;
A
#
# COMPACT_ATOMS: atom_id res chain seq x y z
N MET A 1 -7.50 -1.90 -48.87
CA MET A 1 -6.68 -1.27 -47.83
C MET A 1 -7.50 -0.66 -46.70
N LYS A 2 -8.53 0.10 -47.00
CA LYS A 2 -9.38 0.72 -45.97
C LYS A 2 -10.14 -0.29 -45.12
N LEU A 3 -10.51 -1.45 -45.68
CA LEU A 3 -11.19 -2.52 -44.93
C LEU A 3 -10.31 -3.19 -43.90
N LYS A 4 -9.03 -3.38 -44.21
CA LYS A 4 -8.09 -3.98 -43.24
C LYS A 4 -7.85 -3.08 -42.05
N SER A 5 -7.82 -1.76 -42.23
CA SER A 5 -7.66 -0.79 -41.15
C SER A 5 -8.90 -0.76 -40.26
N LEU A 6 -10.09 -0.87 -40.82
CA LEU A 6 -11.35 -0.91 -40.09
C LEU A 6 -11.45 -2.17 -39.20
N ILE A 7 -11.06 -3.33 -39.75
CA ILE A 7 -11.07 -4.60 -39.03
C ILE A 7 -10.06 -4.56 -37.88
N PHE A 8 -8.89 -3.95 -38.11
CA PHE A 8 -7.87 -3.81 -37.08
C PHE A 8 -8.34 -2.92 -35.92
N VAL A 9 -8.99 -1.81 -36.22
CA VAL A 9 -9.55 -0.91 -35.20
C VAL A 9 -10.66 -1.59 -34.40
N LEU A 10 -11.50 -2.39 -35.09
CA LEU A 10 -12.55 -3.13 -34.42
C LEU A 10 -12.00 -4.19 -33.45
N LEU A 11 -10.93 -4.88 -33.83
CA LEU A 11 -10.24 -5.84 -32.99
C LEU A 11 -9.62 -5.19 -31.75
N MET A 12 -9.05 -4.00 -31.91
CA MET A 12 -8.52 -3.23 -30.79
C MET A 12 -9.62 -2.78 -29.82
N ALA A 13 -10.76 -2.39 -30.35
CA ALA A 13 -11.91 -2.00 -29.52
C ALA A 13 -12.46 -3.19 -28.72
N LEU A 14 -12.49 -4.37 -29.32
CA LEU A 14 -12.91 -5.60 -28.64
C LEU A 14 -11.93 -6.01 -27.54
N ALA A 15 -10.62 -5.87 -27.78
CA ALA A 15 -9.61 -6.15 -26.78
C ALA A 15 -9.73 -5.18 -25.58
N ALA A 16 -10.03 -3.91 -25.86
CA ALA A 16 -10.25 -2.92 -24.80
C ALA A 16 -11.51 -3.23 -23.99
N LEU A 17 -12.57 -3.75 -24.61
CA LEU A 17 -13.78 -4.17 -23.90
C LEU A 17 -13.55 -5.41 -23.05
N ALA A 18 -12.76 -6.37 -23.52
CA ALA A 18 -12.40 -7.55 -22.72
C ALA A 18 -11.58 -7.19 -21.49
N LEU A 19 -10.67 -6.22 -21.63
CA LEU A 19 -9.90 -5.67 -20.51
C LEU A 19 -10.76 -4.78 -19.61
N GLY A 20 -11.90 -4.29 -20.11
CA GLY A 20 -12.80 -3.42 -19.37
C GLY A 20 -13.49 -4.08 -18.19
N GLU A 21 -13.63 -5.40 -18.19
CA GLU A 21 -14.18 -6.12 -17.04
C GLU A 21 -13.26 -6.04 -15.82
N ASP A 22 -11.93 -6.07 -16.06
CA ASP A 22 -10.95 -5.88 -14.99
C ASP A 22 -10.84 -4.42 -14.53
N LYS A 23 -11.23 -3.47 -15.37
CA LYS A 23 -11.23 -2.04 -15.05
C LYS A 23 -12.34 -1.62 -14.09
N ASP A 24 -13.38 -2.45 -13.93
CA ASP A 24 -14.42 -2.17 -12.94
C ASP A 24 -13.91 -2.33 -11.51
N ARG A 25 -12.80 -3.02 -11.32
CA ARG A 25 -12.10 -3.04 -10.05
C ARG A 25 -11.19 -1.82 -9.97
N LYS A 26 -11.60 -0.86 -9.18
CA LYS A 26 -10.75 0.29 -8.91
C LYS A 26 -9.58 -0.14 -8.06
N THR A 27 -8.40 0.23 -8.50
CA THR A 27 -7.16 -0.04 -7.78
C THR A 27 -6.38 1.24 -7.56
N SER A 28 -5.50 1.20 -6.58
CA SER A 28 -4.67 2.33 -6.19
C SER A 28 -3.19 1.96 -6.27
N ASN A 29 -2.38 2.95 -6.61
CA ASN A 29 -0.93 2.89 -6.48
C ASN A 29 -0.55 3.59 -5.19
N LEU A 30 0.07 2.86 -4.27
CA LEU A 30 0.43 3.38 -2.95
C LEU A 30 1.92 3.66 -2.89
N LYS A 31 2.28 4.87 -2.49
CA LYS A 31 3.66 5.26 -2.21
C LYS A 31 3.82 5.50 -0.73
N PHE A 32 4.82 4.87 -0.14
CA PHE A 32 5.09 4.98 1.28
C PHE A 32 6.40 5.70 1.53
N THR A 33 6.40 6.55 2.54
CA THR A 33 7.61 7.13 3.09
C THR A 33 7.58 6.89 4.60
N VAL A 34 8.62 6.23 5.12
CA VAL A 34 8.74 5.94 6.55
C VAL A 34 9.87 6.77 7.11
N VAL A 35 9.57 7.58 8.10
CA VAL A 35 10.53 8.48 8.72
C VAL A 35 10.47 8.34 10.24
N LYS A 36 11.53 8.79 10.90
CA LYS A 36 11.57 8.90 12.36
C LYS A 36 10.76 10.12 12.80
N GLU A 37 9.87 9.94 13.76
CA GLU A 37 9.09 11.05 14.29
C GLU A 37 9.97 12.16 14.88
N GLN A 38 11.07 11.77 15.51
CA GLN A 38 11.97 12.69 16.22
C GLN A 38 12.63 13.74 15.33
N ASN A 39 13.04 13.36 14.12
CA ASN A 39 13.88 14.21 13.29
C ASN A 39 13.54 14.17 11.79
N GLY A 40 12.54 13.38 11.40
CA GLY A 40 12.14 13.26 10.00
C GLY A 40 13.11 12.49 9.12
N LYS A 41 14.14 11.87 9.69
CA LYS A 41 15.10 11.09 8.90
C LYS A 41 14.47 9.79 8.41
N PRO A 42 14.87 9.33 7.22
CA PRO A 42 14.29 8.10 6.66
C PRO A 42 14.64 6.86 7.47
N VAL A 43 13.71 5.92 7.50
CA VAL A 43 13.91 4.60 8.10
C VAL A 43 14.04 3.57 6.97
N ARG A 44 15.26 3.07 6.78
CA ARG A 44 15.51 2.06 5.76
C ARG A 44 15.15 0.67 6.30
N ASN A 45 14.78 -0.20 5.38
CA ASN A 45 14.50 -1.61 5.66
C ASN A 45 13.37 -1.82 6.67
N ALA A 46 12.44 -0.89 6.74
CA ALA A 46 11.21 -1.06 7.50
C ALA A 46 10.26 -1.98 6.73
N ALA A 47 9.65 -2.91 7.44
CA ALA A 47 8.66 -3.81 6.86
C ALA A 47 7.29 -3.14 6.90
N ILE A 48 6.67 -2.99 5.75
CA ILE A 48 5.30 -2.48 5.63
C ILE A 48 4.42 -3.65 5.25
N VAL A 49 3.46 -3.97 6.11
CA VAL A 49 2.56 -5.11 5.92
C VAL A 49 1.15 -4.58 5.71
N LEU A 50 0.54 -5.00 4.60
CA LEU A 50 -0.80 -4.58 4.21
C LEU A 50 -1.74 -5.78 4.26
N HIS A 51 -2.88 -5.59 4.94
CA HIS A 51 -3.95 -6.58 4.97
C HIS A 51 -5.29 -5.90 4.67
N PRO A 52 -6.08 -6.44 3.74
CA PRO A 52 -7.45 -5.98 3.60
C PRO A 52 -8.24 -6.19 4.90
N VAL A 53 -9.15 -5.30 5.18
CA VAL A 53 -10.05 -5.41 6.34
C VAL A 53 -11.45 -5.58 5.81
N ASP A 54 -12.18 -6.58 6.31
CA ASP A 54 -13.55 -6.82 5.88
C ASP A 54 -14.54 -5.86 6.55
N LYS A 55 -15.81 -5.98 6.19
CA LYS A 55 -16.87 -5.11 6.71
C LYS A 55 -17.07 -5.22 8.22
N HIS A 56 -16.57 -6.29 8.84
CA HIS A 56 -16.65 -6.49 10.30
C HIS A 56 -15.44 -5.96 11.04
N GLY A 57 -14.45 -5.42 10.33
CA GLY A 57 -13.20 -4.96 10.90
C GLY A 57 -12.16 -6.06 11.10
N TRP A 58 -12.39 -7.25 10.54
CA TRP A 58 -11.47 -8.38 10.66
C TRP A 58 -10.43 -8.34 9.54
N GLN A 59 -9.19 -8.62 9.90
CA GLN A 59 -8.08 -8.68 8.97
C GLN A 59 -8.21 -9.92 8.08
N ALA A 60 -8.19 -9.71 6.76
CA ALA A 60 -8.24 -10.81 5.80
C ALA A 60 -6.89 -11.52 5.73
N LYS A 61 -6.91 -12.77 5.28
CA LYS A 61 -5.70 -13.55 5.01
C LYS A 61 -4.98 -13.03 3.78
N GLY A 62 -3.69 -13.31 3.66
CA GLY A 62 -2.91 -12.99 2.48
C GLY A 62 -2.37 -11.57 2.47
N GLY A 63 -1.65 -11.19 3.51
CA GLY A 63 -1.00 -9.90 3.58
C GLY A 63 0.16 -9.77 2.59
N ILE A 64 0.46 -8.53 2.23
CA ILE A 64 1.59 -8.18 1.37
C ILE A 64 2.63 -7.47 2.22
N GLU A 65 3.89 -7.87 2.07
CA GLU A 65 5.00 -7.24 2.78
C GLU A 65 5.90 -6.50 1.80
N LEU A 66 6.23 -5.26 2.14
CA LEU A 66 7.16 -4.40 1.42
C LEU A 66 8.29 -4.00 2.34
N LYS A 67 9.43 -3.64 1.77
CA LYS A 67 10.56 -3.10 2.52
C LYS A 67 10.94 -1.73 1.99
N THR A 68 11.25 -0.80 2.89
CA THR A 68 11.69 0.53 2.50
C THR A 68 13.16 0.51 2.07
N ASP A 69 13.49 1.41 1.14
CA ASP A 69 14.85 1.63 0.66
C ASP A 69 15.64 2.56 1.59
N SER A 70 16.82 2.97 1.17
CA SER A 70 17.69 3.85 1.95
C SER A 70 17.09 5.23 2.20
N GLU A 71 16.11 5.64 1.40
CA GLU A 71 15.39 6.90 1.57
C GLU A 71 14.09 6.72 2.35
N GLY A 72 13.84 5.53 2.86
CA GLY A 72 12.62 5.21 3.60
C GLY A 72 11.40 5.03 2.70
N LYS A 73 11.60 4.80 1.41
CA LYS A 73 10.51 4.77 0.44
C LYS A 73 10.29 3.38 -0.13
N THR A 74 9.04 3.10 -0.43
CA THR A 74 8.65 1.94 -1.21
C THR A 74 7.30 2.22 -1.86
N PHE A 75 6.91 1.38 -2.80
CA PHE A 75 5.62 1.55 -3.46
C PHE A 75 5.06 0.20 -3.88
N ILE A 76 3.76 0.18 -4.11
CA ILE A 76 3.05 -0.97 -4.66
C ILE A 76 1.89 -0.49 -5.50
N ASP A 77 1.70 -1.15 -6.64
CA ASP A 77 0.60 -0.86 -7.56
C ASP A 77 -0.51 -1.92 -7.42
N GLY A 78 -1.70 -1.55 -7.89
CA GLY A 78 -2.79 -2.49 -8.03
C GLY A 78 -3.46 -2.91 -6.74
N ILE A 79 -3.43 -2.08 -5.71
CA ILE A 79 -4.12 -2.36 -4.45
C ILE A 79 -5.61 -2.05 -4.63
N PRO A 80 -6.52 -3.01 -4.38
CA PRO A 80 -7.95 -2.75 -4.52
C PRO A 80 -8.45 -1.66 -3.58
N PHE A 81 -9.43 -0.89 -4.05
CA PHE A 81 -10.10 0.08 -3.19
C PHE A 81 -10.76 -0.64 -2.01
N GLY A 82 -10.77 0.00 -0.87
CA GLY A 82 -11.34 -0.54 0.36
C GLY A 82 -10.48 -0.22 1.57
N LYS A 83 -10.92 -0.70 2.71
CA LYS A 83 -10.17 -0.51 3.96
C LYS A 83 -8.98 -1.45 4.00
N MET A 84 -7.83 -0.87 4.30
CA MET A 84 -6.55 -1.60 4.34
C MET A 84 -5.89 -1.33 5.69
N ARG A 85 -5.53 -2.40 6.38
CA ARG A 85 -4.74 -2.31 7.62
C ARG A 85 -3.28 -2.30 7.26
N ILE A 86 -2.58 -1.26 7.70
CA ILE A 86 -1.17 -1.06 7.40
C ILE A 86 -0.39 -1.10 8.69
N GLN A 87 0.56 -2.02 8.77
CA GLN A 87 1.50 -2.13 9.88
C GLN A 87 2.89 -1.83 9.39
N VAL A 88 3.67 -1.14 10.20
CA VAL A 88 5.09 -0.91 9.92
C VAL A 88 5.91 -1.41 11.09
N ILE A 89 6.85 -2.30 10.79
CA ILE A 89 7.71 -2.95 11.77
C ILE A 89 9.15 -2.64 11.40
N ALA A 90 9.87 -2.04 12.32
CA ALA A 90 11.29 -1.76 12.17
C ALA A 90 12.00 -1.96 13.50
N PRO A 91 13.26 -2.49 13.50
CA PRO A 91 14.01 -2.62 14.74
C PRO A 91 14.18 -1.27 15.44
N HIS A 92 14.09 -1.28 16.76
CA HIS A 92 14.27 -0.09 17.61
C HIS A 92 13.18 0.96 17.49
N PHE A 93 12.02 0.59 16.96
CA PHE A 93 10.86 1.47 16.89
C PHE A 93 9.62 0.74 17.41
N GLN A 94 8.66 1.52 17.90
CA GLN A 94 7.34 0.98 18.18
C GLN A 94 6.68 0.51 16.90
N THR A 95 6.01 -0.62 16.93
CA THR A 95 5.23 -1.09 15.79
C THR A 95 4.10 -0.11 15.52
N TYR A 96 4.02 0.35 14.28
CA TYR A 96 2.93 1.21 13.83
C TYR A 96 1.81 0.37 13.25
N GLY A 97 0.57 0.78 13.50
CA GLY A 97 -0.59 0.12 12.88
C GLY A 97 -1.75 1.09 12.79
N ASP A 98 -2.40 1.14 11.63
CA ASP A 98 -3.60 1.94 11.41
C ASP A 98 -4.36 1.42 10.20
N ASP A 99 -5.65 1.74 10.14
CA ASP A 99 -6.51 1.40 9.02
C ASP A 99 -6.69 2.62 8.12
N TYR A 100 -6.52 2.41 6.83
CA TYR A 100 -6.64 3.45 5.81
C TYR A 100 -7.73 3.09 4.81
N ASP A 101 -8.49 4.08 4.39
CA ASP A 101 -9.42 3.93 3.28
C ASP A 101 -8.68 4.20 1.97
N VAL A 102 -8.45 3.15 1.20
CA VAL A 102 -7.85 3.25 -0.12
C VAL A 102 -8.98 3.59 -1.10
N ASN A 103 -9.01 4.83 -1.56
CA ASN A 103 -10.14 5.36 -2.33
C ASN A 103 -9.73 6.30 -3.46
N GLN A 104 -8.44 6.38 -3.77
CA GLN A 104 -7.92 7.21 -4.85
C GLN A 104 -6.96 6.40 -5.71
N ALA A 105 -6.87 6.76 -6.99
CA ALA A 105 -5.99 6.07 -7.94
C ALA A 105 -4.52 6.10 -7.52
N GLU A 106 -4.10 7.19 -6.88
CA GLU A 106 -2.76 7.32 -6.32
C GLU A 106 -2.84 7.90 -4.92
N MET A 107 -2.11 7.30 -4.00
CA MET A 107 -2.05 7.75 -2.61
C MET A 107 -0.61 7.75 -2.12
N GLU A 108 -0.25 8.82 -1.40
CA GLU A 108 1.04 8.94 -0.74
C GLU A 108 0.80 8.89 0.77
N LEU A 109 1.50 7.97 1.44
CA LEU A 109 1.37 7.79 2.88
C LEU A 109 2.73 8.00 3.53
N THR A 110 2.80 8.98 4.42
CA THR A 110 3.98 9.22 5.23
C THR A 110 3.72 8.68 6.64
N ILE A 111 4.56 7.75 7.07
CA ILE A 111 4.42 7.09 8.36
C ILE A 111 5.60 7.52 9.24
N LYS A 112 5.28 8.03 10.41
CA LYS A 112 6.26 8.46 11.40
C LYS A 112 6.37 7.40 12.49
N LEU A 113 7.57 6.86 12.67
CA LEU A 113 7.83 5.84 13.68
C LEU A 113 8.33 6.49 14.97
N LYS A 114 7.77 6.02 16.06
CA LYS A 114 8.12 6.47 17.41
C LYS A 114 9.24 5.60 17.96
N PRO A 115 10.13 6.19 18.81
CA PRO A 115 11.14 5.40 19.49
C PRO A 115 10.47 4.40 20.43
N PRO A 116 11.21 3.36 20.88
CA PRO A 116 10.65 2.40 21.81
C PRO A 116 10.20 3.11 23.10
N GLN A 117 9.10 2.62 23.66
CA GLN A 117 8.67 3.09 24.98
C GLN A 117 9.63 2.59 26.05
N GLU A 118 9.93 3.46 27.01
CA GLU A 118 10.66 3.03 28.19
C GLU A 118 9.79 2.05 28.98
N GLN A 119 10.37 0.91 29.29
CA GLN A 119 9.69 -0.05 30.14
C GLN A 119 10.08 0.22 31.60
N TYR A 120 9.11 0.70 32.36
CA TYR A 120 9.30 0.85 33.77
C TYR A 120 9.02 -0.48 34.46
N SER A 121 10.04 -1.00 35.13
CA SER A 121 9.89 -2.20 35.96
C SER A 121 9.55 -1.81 37.38
N ILE A 122 8.45 -2.36 37.88
CA ILE A 122 8.07 -2.21 39.29
C ILE A 122 8.94 -3.08 40.23
N TYR A 123 9.79 -3.90 39.64
CA TYR A 123 10.67 -4.81 40.41
C TYR A 123 12.13 -4.34 40.46
N LYS A 124 12.34 -3.10 40.48
CA LYS A 124 13.69 -2.58 40.69
C LYS A 124 14.16 -2.80 42.11
#